data_542dae2f5318041c7f63e707a42bc8de
#
_entry.id   542dae2f5318041c7f63e707a42bc8de
#
_cell.length_a   1.000
_cell.length_b   1.000
_cell.length_c   1.000
_cell.angle_alpha   90.00
_cell.angle_beta   90.00
_cell.angle_gamma   90.00
#
_symmetry.space_group_name_H-M   'P 1'
#
loop_
_entity.id
_entity.type
_entity.pdbx_description
1 polymer ?
#
loop_
_entity_poly.entity_id
_entity_poly.type
_entity_poly.pdbx_seq_one_letter_code
_entity_poly.pdbx_strand_id
1 'polypeptide(L)'
;MMKVVVLGGAMAGLLFTGAAQAQTAAYNWTGYGANVSGSSKCPTYKMVIDVTVEGNSVKGLFQQEGRPQRHFEATKDAGGLFKAKADLGGSSSMDVTGSVKDGDMKVLLDGYCKFGGPLTKK
;
A
#
# COMPACT_ATOMS: atom_id res chain seq x y z
N MET A 1 -20.73 -36.30 29.09
CA MET A 1 -20.81 -36.03 28.52
C MET A 1 -20.42 -35.37 27.95
N MET A 2 -20.29 -35.33 27.90
CA MET A 2 -20.25 -34.90 27.23
C MET A 2 -19.90 -34.23 26.73
N LYS A 3 -19.80 -34.11 26.79
CA LYS A 3 -19.73 -33.67 26.21
C LYS A 3 -19.35 -32.89 25.71
N VAL A 4 -19.20 -33.18 26.06
CA VAL A 4 -19.12 -32.60 25.31
C VAL A 4 -18.64 -31.80 24.83
N VAL A 5 -18.52 -32.08 25.15
CA VAL A 5 -18.42 -31.55 24.45
C VAL A 5 -17.94 -30.80 23.92
N VAL A 6 -17.88 -31.14 24.30
CA VAL A 6 -17.81 -30.64 23.53
C VAL A 6 -17.41 -29.89 23.06
N LEU A 7 -17.32 -30.20 23.50
CA LEU A 7 -17.30 -29.64 22.84
C LEU A 7 -16.94 -28.83 22.39
N GLY A 8 -16.94 -28.96 22.68
CA GLY A 8 -16.95 -28.36 22.06
C GLY A 8 -16.40 -27.49 21.75
N GLY A 9 -16.30 -27.74 22.03
CA GLY A 9 -16.17 -27.11 21.46
C GLY A 9 -15.54 -26.35 21.10
N ALA A 10 -15.50 -26.57 21.26
CA ALA A 10 -15.26 -26.04 20.60
C ALA A 10 -14.71 -25.36 20.16
N MET A 11 -14.75 -25.48 20.39
CA MET A 11 -14.53 -25.01 19.67
C MET A 11 -14.19 -24.20 19.24
N ALA A 12 -14.21 -24.33 19.60
CA ALA A 12 -14.19 -23.67 18.88
C ALA A 12 -13.78 -22.83 18.45
N GLY A 13 -13.85 -22.84 18.74
CA GLY A 13 -13.84 -22.15 18.08
C GLY A 13 -13.31 -21.46 17.71
N LEU A 14 -13.16 -21.71 17.86
CA LEU A 14 -12.95 -21.16 17.23
C LEU A 14 -12.58 -20.46 16.69
N LEU A 15 -12.53 -20.60 16.95
CA LEU A 15 -12.42 -20.00 16.18
C LEU A 15 -12.05 -19.22 15.70
N PHE A 16 -11.91 -19.24 15.91
CA PHE A 16 -11.77 -18.54 15.18
C PHE A 16 -11.40 -17.78 14.69
N THR A 17 -11.28 -17.76 14.94
CA THR A 17 -10.96 -17.13 14.24
C THR A 17 -10.58 -16.66 13.42
N GLY A 18 -10.84 -16.65 13.28
CA GLY A 18 -10.19 -16.26 12.29
C GLY A 18 -10.27 -15.56 11.59
N ALA A 19 -10.61 -16.13 11.72
CA ALA A 19 -10.64 -15.43 10.89
C ALA A 19 -10.93 -14.41 10.52
N ALA A 20 -11.61 -14.22 10.94
CA ALA A 20 -11.75 -12.98 10.42
C ALA A 20 -10.54 -12.23 10.45
N GLN A 21 -9.59 -12.83 10.05
CA GLN A 21 -8.40 -12.15 9.84
C GLN A 21 -8.56 -11.15 8.80
N ALA A 22 -8.08 -9.99 9.03
CA ALA A 22 -7.95 -9.03 8.01
C ALA A 22 -7.17 -9.66 6.88
N GLN A 23 -7.71 -9.65 5.70
CA GLN A 23 -7.00 -10.17 4.56
C GLN A 23 -5.90 -9.22 4.17
N THR A 24 -4.74 -9.76 3.87
CA THR A 24 -3.59 -9.00 3.42
C THR A 24 -3.42 -9.22 1.93
N ALA A 25 -3.33 -8.14 1.19
CA ALA A 25 -3.09 -8.18 -0.24
C ALA A 25 -1.91 -7.29 -0.58
N ALA A 26 -1.09 -7.73 -1.50
CA ALA A 26 0.11 -7.02 -1.88
C ALA A 26 0.08 -6.69 -3.36
N TYR A 27 0.54 -5.49 -3.69
CA TYR A 27 0.51 -4.96 -5.05
C TYR A 27 1.82 -4.26 -5.35
N ASN A 28 2.08 -4.05 -6.62
CA ASN A 28 3.32 -3.44 -7.07
C ASN A 28 3.10 -2.52 -8.25
N TRP A 29 3.87 -1.45 -8.28
CA TRP A 29 4.08 -0.64 -9.47
C TRP A 29 5.58 -0.45 -9.63
N THR A 30 6.09 -0.68 -10.83
CA THR A 30 7.48 -0.44 -11.15
C THR A 30 7.53 0.30 -12.47
N GLY A 31 8.28 1.38 -12.50
CA GLY A 31 8.35 2.18 -13.70
C GLY A 31 9.28 3.36 -13.52
N TYR A 32 9.11 4.34 -14.37
CA TYR A 32 9.93 5.53 -14.40
C TYR A 32 9.10 6.75 -14.10
N GLY A 33 9.75 7.81 -13.69
CA GLY A 33 9.06 9.05 -13.37
C GLY A 33 8.48 9.71 -14.60
N ALA A 34 7.47 10.53 -14.36
CA ALA A 34 6.90 11.37 -15.40
C ALA A 34 7.50 12.76 -15.30
N ASN A 35 7.60 13.44 -16.42
CA ASN A 35 8.06 14.82 -16.43
C ASN A 35 7.11 15.67 -15.63
N VAL A 36 7.73 16.51 -14.79
CA VAL A 36 7.02 17.56 -14.09
C VAL A 36 7.66 18.84 -14.55
N SER A 37 6.92 19.91 -14.52
CA SER A 37 7.40 21.21 -14.96
C SER A 37 8.82 21.49 -14.47
N GLY A 38 9.72 21.72 -15.39
CA GLY A 38 11.08 22.07 -15.07
C GLY A 38 12.07 20.93 -14.91
N SER A 39 11.63 19.68 -14.99
CA SER A 39 12.56 18.58 -14.83
C SER A 39 12.49 17.61 -15.99
N SER A 40 13.60 17.47 -16.71
CA SER A 40 13.72 16.51 -17.81
C SER A 40 14.35 15.19 -17.37
N LYS A 41 14.72 15.08 -16.09
CA LYS A 41 15.39 13.87 -15.61
C LYS A 41 14.45 12.83 -15.03
N CYS A 42 13.23 13.23 -14.68
CA CYS A 42 12.28 12.31 -14.06
C CYS A 42 12.09 11.00 -14.82
N PRO A 43 11.99 11.01 -16.18
CA PRO A 43 11.85 9.75 -16.90
C PRO A 43 13.08 8.84 -16.85
N THR A 44 14.20 9.31 -16.31
CA THR A 44 15.39 8.47 -16.17
C THR A 44 15.47 7.81 -14.80
N TYR A 45 14.57 8.17 -13.88
CA TYR A 45 14.60 7.64 -12.53
C TYR A 45 13.62 6.47 -12.42
N LYS A 46 14.14 5.31 -12.05
CA LYS A 46 13.32 4.12 -11.86
C LYS A 46 12.85 4.06 -10.42
N MET A 47 11.59 3.69 -10.24
CA MET A 47 10.98 3.59 -8.93
C MET A 47 10.24 2.26 -8.81
N VAL A 48 10.36 1.64 -7.66
CA VAL A 48 9.58 0.46 -7.29
C VAL A 48 8.70 0.86 -6.12
N ILE A 49 7.41 0.60 -6.24
CA ILE A 49 6.44 0.90 -5.18
C ILE A 49 5.71 -0.39 -4.85
N ASP A 50 5.79 -0.81 -3.59
CA ASP A 50 5.05 -1.96 -3.10
C ASP A 50 4.00 -1.47 -2.12
N VAL A 51 2.76 -1.89 -2.32
CA VAL A 51 1.64 -1.47 -1.50
C VAL A 51 1.00 -2.70 -0.88
N THR A 52 0.85 -2.69 0.42
CA THR A 52 0.18 -3.77 1.15
C THR A 52 -1.08 -3.21 1.78
N VAL A 53 -2.18 -3.91 1.58
CA VAL A 53 -3.48 -3.54 2.15
C VAL A 53 -3.87 -4.59 3.16
N GLU A 54 -4.17 -4.14 4.38
CA GLU A 54 -4.60 -5.03 5.44
C GLU A 54 -5.77 -4.35 6.16
N GLY A 55 -6.98 -4.85 5.92
CA GLY A 55 -8.18 -4.18 6.42
C GLY A 55 -8.28 -2.79 5.83
N ASN A 56 -8.35 -1.78 6.69
CA ASN A 56 -8.39 -0.38 6.24
C ASN A 56 -7.01 0.25 6.15
N SER A 57 -5.98 -0.47 6.54
CA SER A 57 -4.61 0.03 6.51
C SER A 57 -4.00 -0.14 5.14
N VAL A 58 -3.32 0.90 4.67
CA VAL A 58 -2.56 0.86 3.42
C VAL A 58 -1.14 1.24 3.77
N LYS A 59 -0.20 0.35 3.50
CA LYS A 59 1.21 0.60 3.78
C LYS A 59 1.98 0.48 2.50
N GLY A 60 2.89 1.40 2.27
CA GLY A 60 3.70 1.39 1.08
C GLY A 60 5.18 1.45 1.41
N LEU A 61 5.94 0.74 0.59
CA LEU A 61 7.39 0.86 0.58
C LEU A 61 7.76 1.28 -0.82
N PHE A 62 8.63 2.25 -0.95
CA PHE A 62 9.06 2.66 -2.27
C PHE A 62 10.54 2.97 -2.26
N GLN A 63 11.16 2.75 -3.39
CA GLN A 63 12.59 2.99 -3.53
C GLN A 63 12.91 3.42 -4.95
N GLN A 64 13.49 4.60 -5.07
CA GLN A 64 14.08 5.04 -6.31
C GLN A 64 15.45 4.38 -6.43
N GLU A 65 15.77 3.88 -7.59
CA GLU A 65 17.04 3.21 -7.82
C GLU A 65 18.21 4.10 -7.37
N GLY A 66 19.08 3.54 -6.55
CA GLY A 66 20.22 4.29 -6.03
C GLY A 66 19.92 5.14 -4.80
N ARG A 67 18.71 5.09 -4.27
CA ARG A 67 18.31 5.89 -3.11
C ARG A 67 17.82 5.01 -1.99
N PRO A 68 17.74 5.55 -0.76
CA PRO A 68 17.22 4.78 0.37
C PRO A 68 15.75 4.41 0.17
N GLN A 69 15.36 3.29 0.75
CA GLN A 69 13.97 2.89 0.78
C GLN A 69 13.19 3.80 1.71
N ARG A 70 11.98 4.16 1.30
CA ARG A 70 11.08 5.00 2.08
C ARG A 70 9.74 4.29 2.22
N HIS A 71 8.89 4.81 3.09
CA HIS A 71 7.58 4.20 3.31
C HIS A 71 6.51 5.26 3.55
N PHE A 72 5.27 4.83 3.43
CA PHE A 72 4.12 5.64 3.83
C PHE A 72 3.07 4.73 4.46
N GLU A 73 2.19 5.34 5.23
CA GLU A 73 1.06 4.65 5.82
C GLU A 73 -0.17 5.53 5.66
N ALA A 74 -1.28 4.89 5.36
CA ALA A 74 -2.54 5.58 5.17
C ALA A 74 -3.69 4.70 5.63
N THR A 75 -4.85 5.31 5.81
CA THR A 75 -6.09 4.60 6.04
C THR A 75 -6.99 4.87 4.85
N LYS A 76 -7.52 3.83 4.25
CA LYS A 76 -8.42 4.02 3.11
C LYS A 76 -9.83 4.39 3.60
N ASP A 77 -10.54 5.16 2.80
CA ASP A 77 -11.92 5.48 3.09
C ASP A 77 -12.85 4.39 2.54
N ALA A 78 -14.16 4.61 2.67
CA ALA A 78 -15.14 3.63 2.24
C ALA A 78 -15.10 3.39 0.73
N GLY A 79 -14.63 4.35 -0.02
CA GLY A 79 -14.49 4.20 -1.47
C GLY A 79 -13.17 3.59 -1.90
N GLY A 80 -12.29 3.25 -0.95
CA GLY A 80 -10.99 2.68 -1.26
C GLY A 80 -9.91 3.70 -1.55
N LEU A 81 -10.18 4.98 -1.36
CA LEU A 81 -9.20 6.04 -1.62
C LEU A 81 -8.34 6.28 -0.39
N PHE A 82 -7.09 6.64 -0.62
CA PHE A 82 -6.19 6.96 0.49
C PHE A 82 -5.28 8.13 0.14
N LYS A 83 -4.81 8.81 1.19
CA LYS A 83 -3.83 9.88 1.09
C LYS A 83 -2.85 9.76 2.24
N ALA A 84 -1.61 10.11 1.96
CA ALA A 84 -0.58 10.10 2.99
C ALA A 84 0.51 11.08 2.63
N LYS A 85 1.40 11.33 3.59
CA LYS A 85 2.65 12.02 3.32
C LYS A 85 3.77 11.06 3.63
N ALA A 86 4.72 10.96 2.71
CA ALA A 86 5.91 10.15 2.93
C ALA A 86 7.04 11.07 3.35
N ASP A 87 7.76 10.67 4.40
CA ASP A 87 8.91 11.42 4.89
C ASP A 87 10.11 11.03 4.04
N LEU A 88 10.76 12.03 3.47
CA LEU A 88 11.92 11.81 2.60
C LEU A 88 13.23 12.16 3.32
N GLY A 89 13.17 12.37 4.63
CA GLY A 89 14.33 12.73 5.41
C GLY A 89 14.42 14.25 5.57
N GLY A 90 15.03 14.69 6.65
CA GLY A 90 15.10 16.10 6.97
C GLY A 90 13.71 16.67 7.08
N SER A 91 13.48 17.80 6.42
CA SER A 91 12.16 18.43 6.42
C SER A 91 11.39 18.17 5.13
N SER A 92 11.87 17.27 4.28
CA SER A 92 11.24 17.00 2.99
C SER A 92 10.15 15.92 3.14
N SER A 93 9.07 16.11 2.41
CA SER A 93 8.00 15.12 2.35
C SER A 93 7.41 15.13 0.95
N MET A 94 6.61 14.10 0.67
CA MET A 94 6.00 13.91 -0.62
C MET A 94 4.57 13.46 -0.41
N ASP A 95 3.66 13.99 -1.21
CA ASP A 95 2.26 13.58 -1.14
C ASP A 95 2.08 12.24 -1.83
N VAL A 96 1.29 11.37 -1.20
CA VAL A 96 0.95 10.07 -1.74
C VAL A 96 -0.56 9.98 -1.80
N THR A 97 -1.08 9.61 -2.96
CA THR A 97 -2.52 9.38 -3.11
C THR A 97 -2.70 8.07 -3.86
N GLY A 98 -3.87 7.50 -3.74
CA GLY A 98 -4.15 6.30 -4.48
C GLY A 98 -5.51 5.73 -4.21
N SER A 99 -5.75 4.58 -4.81
CA SER A 99 -6.98 3.83 -4.66
C SER A 99 -6.65 2.35 -4.58
N VAL A 100 -7.32 1.67 -3.67
CA VAL A 100 -7.25 0.21 -3.59
C VAL A 100 -8.64 -0.39 -3.80
N LYS A 101 -9.46 0.32 -4.55
CA LYS A 101 -10.78 -0.16 -4.93
C LYS A 101 -10.64 -1.12 -6.10
N ASP A 102 -11.41 -2.21 -6.06
CA ASP A 102 -11.42 -3.17 -7.15
C ASP A 102 -11.73 -2.47 -8.47
N GLY A 103 -10.93 -2.75 -9.49
CA GLY A 103 -11.12 -2.13 -10.79
C GLY A 103 -10.50 -0.76 -10.92
N ASP A 104 -9.93 -0.22 -9.84
CA ASP A 104 -9.30 1.10 -9.87
C ASP A 104 -8.14 1.12 -8.88
N MET A 105 -7.18 0.22 -9.09
CA MET A 105 -6.03 0.08 -8.21
C MET A 105 -4.89 0.92 -8.75
N LYS A 106 -4.46 1.91 -7.97
CA LYS A 106 -3.40 2.82 -8.42
C LYS A 106 -2.74 3.51 -7.25
N VAL A 107 -1.55 4.05 -7.49
CA VAL A 107 -0.81 4.84 -6.51
C VAL A 107 -0.10 5.96 -7.25
N LEU A 108 0.01 7.11 -6.61
CA LEU A 108 0.76 8.23 -7.14
C LEU A 108 1.62 8.83 -6.04
N LEU A 109 2.92 8.90 -6.30
CA LEU A 109 3.86 9.65 -5.48
C LEU A 109 4.08 10.99 -6.17
N ASP A 110 3.70 12.06 -5.50
CA ASP A 110 3.72 13.39 -6.10
C ASP A 110 4.71 14.27 -5.37
N GLY A 111 5.94 14.28 -5.84
CA GLY A 111 7.00 15.09 -5.32
C GLY A 111 7.65 15.88 -6.43
N TYR A 112 8.98 16.00 -6.35
CA TYR A 112 9.75 16.69 -7.41
C TYR A 112 9.51 16.01 -8.76
N CYS A 113 9.45 14.66 -8.75
CA CYS A 113 9.00 13.88 -9.89
C CYS A 113 7.71 13.18 -9.51
N LYS A 114 6.93 12.79 -10.49
CA LYS A 114 5.73 11.99 -10.26
C LYS A 114 6.02 10.54 -10.63
N PHE A 115 5.70 9.64 -9.72
CA PHE A 115 5.85 8.20 -9.94
C PHE A 115 4.55 7.52 -9.60
N GLY A 116 4.15 6.58 -10.40
CA GLY A 116 2.98 5.80 -10.07
C GLY A 116 2.12 5.50 -11.27
N GLY A 117 1.11 4.72 -11.03
CA GLY A 117 0.16 4.28 -12.03
C GLY A 117 -0.64 3.11 -11.51
N PRO A 118 -1.19 2.32 -12.43
CA PRO A 118 -1.98 1.16 -12.03
C PRO A 118 -1.15 0.17 -11.22
N LEU A 119 -1.73 -0.35 -10.15
CA LEU A 119 -1.09 -1.35 -9.31
C LEU A 119 -1.40 -2.74 -9.86
N THR A 120 -0.40 -3.61 -9.82
CA THR A 120 -0.53 -5.00 -10.24
C THR A 120 -0.44 -5.88 -9.00
N LYS A 121 -1.32 -6.84 -8.88
CA LYS A 121 -1.30 -7.74 -7.73
C LYS A 121 -0.05 -8.62 -7.78
N LYS A 122 0.59 -8.77 -6.64
CA LYS A 122 1.77 -9.60 -6.50
C LYS A 122 1.40 -11.04 -6.29
#